data_23e1157dcbe098b4f1e77818c4b26b33
#
_entry.id   23e1157dcbe098b4f1e77818c4b26b33
#
_cell.length_a   1.000
_cell.length_b   1.000
_cell.length_c   1.000
_cell.angle_alpha   90.00
_cell.angle_beta   90.00
_cell.angle_gamma   90.00
#
_symmetry.space_group_name_H-M   'P 1'
#
loop_
_entity.id
_entity.type
_entity.pdbx_description
1 polymer ?
#
loop_
_entity_poly.entity_id
_entity_poly.type
_entity_poly.pdbx_seq_one_letter_code
_entity_poly.pdbx_strand_id
1 'polypeptide(L)'
;NLSEQASHYWQKRNLFGRPRYYAFSKNLQEHGYYNTSLRGLRFLLSQLGARFDKLQQAKDLPQQNLIFEQTILPALQNKYFQFLMQRRFVLNRLGFSQNQITRLKNANQEEISPILIQRLRRLLCDFSISENHFAQQVIGQTYQIQQQQSLPLYLQKEVFPQLRQYAHRVHPHQQRLIDFLQQQSAQSVDAFVLQDHLDYLHPDHIKTLWQEINRCAAPGAKVLIRSLGTQLPLPQIVFQSTETNWKTNSLHNQALQNLIQKGRR
;
A
#
# COMPACT_ATOMS: atom_id res chain seq x y z
N ASN A 1 -26.18 3.69 -10.35
CA ASN A 1 -26.47 2.82 -11.49
C ASN A 1 -25.21 2.74 -12.36
N LEU A 2 -24.83 1.52 -12.78
CA LEU A 2 -23.72 1.31 -13.71
C LEU A 2 -24.17 1.63 -15.14
N SER A 3 -23.25 2.15 -15.97
CA SER A 3 -23.50 2.23 -17.41
C SER A 3 -23.72 0.82 -17.99
N GLU A 4 -24.35 0.72 -19.15
CA GLU A 4 -24.63 -0.55 -19.81
C GLU A 4 -23.31 -1.32 -20.09
N GLN A 5 -22.28 -0.63 -20.58
CA GLN A 5 -20.94 -1.19 -20.78
C GLN A 5 -20.32 -1.72 -19.49
N ALA A 6 -20.40 -0.97 -18.40
CA ALA A 6 -19.88 -1.40 -17.11
C ALA A 6 -20.66 -2.62 -16.57
N SER A 7 -21.99 -2.62 -16.72
CA SER A 7 -22.83 -3.75 -16.35
C SER A 7 -22.43 -5.01 -17.13
N HIS A 8 -22.34 -4.90 -18.45
CA HIS A 8 -21.87 -6.00 -19.30
C HIS A 8 -20.48 -6.51 -18.91
N TYR A 9 -19.53 -5.60 -18.67
CA TYR A 9 -18.18 -5.97 -18.23
C TYR A 9 -18.19 -6.78 -16.95
N TRP A 10 -18.95 -6.36 -15.94
CA TRP A 10 -19.00 -7.03 -14.64
C TRP A 10 -19.76 -8.34 -14.66
N GLN A 11 -20.77 -8.48 -15.54
CA GLN A 11 -21.55 -9.71 -15.72
C GLN A 11 -20.81 -10.78 -16.54
N LYS A 12 -19.79 -10.40 -17.31
CA LYS A 12 -19.01 -11.35 -18.10
C LYS A 12 -18.41 -12.45 -17.23
N ARG A 13 -18.66 -13.70 -17.62
CA ARG A 13 -18.21 -14.89 -16.87
C ARG A 13 -16.78 -15.28 -17.25
N ASN A 14 -16.06 -15.82 -16.28
CA ASN A 14 -14.73 -16.42 -16.49
C ASN A 14 -14.88 -17.88 -16.98
N LEU A 15 -13.75 -18.56 -17.22
CA LEU A 15 -13.71 -19.97 -17.66
C LEU A 15 -14.44 -20.94 -16.72
N PHE A 16 -14.60 -20.58 -15.43
CA PHE A 16 -15.32 -21.36 -14.42
C PHE A 16 -16.78 -20.94 -14.27
N GLY A 17 -17.33 -20.20 -15.23
CA GLY A 17 -18.72 -19.75 -15.24
C GLY A 17 -19.08 -18.68 -14.21
N ARG A 18 -18.12 -18.14 -13.46
CA ARG A 18 -18.34 -17.12 -12.41
C ARG A 18 -18.29 -15.72 -13.01
N PRO A 19 -19.27 -14.84 -12.74
CA PRO A 19 -19.22 -13.47 -13.20
C PRO A 19 -18.11 -12.68 -12.48
N ARG A 20 -17.60 -11.63 -13.12
CA ARG A 20 -16.50 -10.82 -12.54
C ARG A 20 -16.85 -10.19 -11.20
N TYR A 21 -18.11 -9.78 -11.01
CA TYR A 21 -18.56 -9.22 -9.73
C TYR A 21 -18.55 -10.23 -8.57
N TYR A 22 -18.39 -11.53 -8.86
CA TYR A 22 -18.33 -12.58 -7.84
C TYR A 22 -17.24 -12.32 -6.79
N ALA A 23 -16.12 -11.68 -7.18
CA ALA A 23 -15.06 -11.29 -6.26
C ALA A 23 -15.56 -10.35 -5.15
N PHE A 24 -16.55 -9.50 -5.45
CA PHE A 24 -17.13 -8.57 -4.48
C PHE A 24 -18.25 -9.19 -3.64
N SER A 25 -18.87 -10.28 -4.11
CA SER A 25 -19.95 -10.97 -3.40
C SER A 25 -19.47 -11.95 -2.32
N LYS A 26 -18.16 -12.21 -2.29
CA LYS A 26 -17.49 -13.08 -1.33
C LYS A 26 -16.43 -12.27 -0.55
N ASN A 27 -15.31 -12.86 -0.25
CA ASN A 27 -14.20 -12.16 0.36
C ASN A 27 -13.32 -11.51 -0.72
N LEU A 28 -13.38 -10.19 -0.87
CA LEU A 28 -12.59 -9.44 -1.85
C LEU A 28 -11.08 -9.71 -1.71
N GLN A 29 -10.61 -9.97 -0.49
CA GLN A 29 -9.20 -10.23 -0.19
C GLN A 29 -8.72 -11.62 -0.64
N GLU A 30 -9.63 -12.52 -0.99
CA GLU A 30 -9.27 -13.83 -1.53
C GLU A 30 -9.22 -13.85 -3.06
N HIS A 31 -9.65 -12.78 -3.72
CA HIS A 31 -9.80 -12.73 -5.18
C HIS A 31 -8.81 -11.74 -5.82
N GLY A 32 -8.58 -11.93 -7.12
CA GLY A 32 -7.68 -11.10 -7.90
C GLY A 32 -6.24 -11.62 -7.98
N TYR A 33 -5.49 -11.10 -8.93
CA TYR A 33 -4.13 -11.55 -9.24
C TYR A 33 -3.16 -11.40 -8.06
N TYR A 34 -3.23 -10.27 -7.39
CA TYR A 34 -2.39 -9.98 -6.22
C TYR A 34 -2.60 -11.00 -5.10
N ASN A 35 -3.84 -11.23 -4.70
CA ASN A 35 -4.17 -12.15 -3.61
C ASN A 35 -3.87 -13.61 -3.96
N THR A 36 -4.08 -13.99 -5.22
CA THR A 36 -3.71 -15.32 -5.72
C THR A 36 -2.19 -15.51 -5.68
N SER A 37 -1.41 -14.48 -6.05
CA SER A 37 0.05 -14.51 -6.01
C SER A 37 0.57 -14.59 -4.57
N LEU A 38 -0.01 -13.83 -3.65
CA LEU A 38 0.32 -13.93 -2.22
C LEU A 38 0.04 -15.33 -1.66
N ARG A 39 -1.10 -15.93 -2.01
CA ARG A 39 -1.40 -17.34 -1.61
C ARG A 39 -0.36 -18.31 -2.15
N GLY A 40 0.01 -18.18 -3.41
CA GLY A 40 1.05 -19.01 -4.02
C GLY A 40 2.40 -18.86 -3.32
N LEU A 41 2.81 -17.63 -3.00
CA LEU A 41 4.05 -17.38 -2.25
C LEU A 41 3.99 -17.94 -0.82
N ARG A 42 2.87 -17.75 -0.12
CA ARG A 42 2.69 -18.33 1.22
C ARG A 42 2.75 -19.85 1.18
N PHE A 43 2.08 -20.48 0.21
CA PHE A 43 2.15 -21.92 0.03
C PHE A 43 3.60 -22.37 -0.20
N LEU A 44 4.33 -21.71 -1.09
CA LEU A 44 5.74 -22.02 -1.35
C LEU A 44 6.60 -21.86 -0.08
N LEU A 45 6.45 -20.75 0.64
CA LEU A 45 7.15 -20.52 1.91
C LEU A 45 6.80 -21.57 2.96
N SER A 46 5.54 -22.01 3.02
CA SER A 46 5.13 -23.09 3.94
C SER A 46 5.79 -24.43 3.58
N GLN A 47 5.95 -24.75 2.28
CA GLN A 47 6.71 -25.93 1.84
C GLN A 47 8.21 -25.82 2.21
N LEU A 48 8.75 -24.62 2.32
CA LEU A 48 10.11 -24.31 2.77
C LEU A 48 10.24 -24.21 4.29
N GLY A 49 9.19 -24.55 5.05
CA GLY A 49 9.20 -24.61 6.51
C GLY A 49 8.62 -23.39 7.25
N ALA A 50 8.15 -22.38 6.54
CA ALA A 50 7.53 -21.21 7.21
C ALA A 50 6.21 -21.59 7.90
N ARG A 51 6.06 -21.21 9.16
CA ARG A 51 4.90 -21.56 10.00
C ARG A 51 4.04 -20.34 10.30
N PHE A 52 3.32 -19.86 9.28
CA PHE A 52 2.40 -18.74 9.41
C PHE A 52 1.23 -19.02 10.36
N ASP A 53 0.83 -20.28 10.48
CA ASP A 53 -0.17 -20.76 11.44
C ASP A 53 0.26 -20.49 12.89
N LYS A 54 1.50 -20.83 13.23
CA LYS A 54 2.06 -20.56 14.56
C LYS A 54 2.21 -19.07 14.81
N LEU A 55 2.61 -18.30 13.78
CA LEU A 55 2.77 -16.85 13.90
C LEU A 55 1.45 -16.15 14.23
N GLN A 56 0.32 -16.58 13.65
CA GLN A 56 -1.00 -16.08 13.97
C GLN A 56 -1.46 -16.39 15.40
N GLN A 57 -0.94 -17.48 15.98
CA GLN A 57 -1.27 -17.94 17.32
C GLN A 57 -0.31 -17.41 18.39
N ALA A 58 0.71 -16.63 18.00
CA ALA A 58 1.67 -16.06 18.94
C ALA A 58 0.95 -15.12 19.96
N LYS A 59 1.27 -15.33 21.23
CA LYS A 59 0.61 -14.62 22.34
C LYS A 59 1.19 -13.23 22.59
N ASP A 60 2.48 -13.07 22.24
CA ASP A 60 3.23 -11.84 22.47
C ASP A 60 4.29 -11.61 21.40
N LEU A 61 4.89 -10.43 21.40
CA LEU A 61 5.96 -10.04 20.47
C LEU A 61 7.22 -10.93 20.57
N PRO A 62 7.74 -11.30 21.75
CA PRO A 62 8.87 -12.22 21.86
C PRO A 62 8.62 -13.56 21.17
N GLN A 63 7.47 -14.18 21.40
CA GLN A 63 7.09 -15.43 20.75
C GLN A 63 6.93 -15.25 19.24
N GLN A 64 6.32 -14.16 18.82
CA GLN A 64 6.14 -13.78 17.42
C GLN A 64 7.50 -13.64 16.69
N ASN A 65 8.46 -12.94 17.31
CA ASN A 65 9.83 -12.80 16.82
C ASN A 65 10.54 -14.15 16.74
N LEU A 66 10.43 -14.98 17.77
CA LEU A 66 11.06 -16.30 17.79
C LEU A 66 10.56 -17.19 16.64
N ILE A 67 9.26 -17.22 16.40
CA ILE A 67 8.66 -17.97 15.29
C ILE A 67 9.14 -17.43 13.95
N PHE A 68 9.22 -16.11 13.79
CA PHE A 68 9.72 -15.48 12.57
C PHE A 68 11.16 -15.92 12.30
N GLU A 69 12.06 -15.76 13.27
CA GLU A 69 13.48 -16.09 13.13
C GLU A 69 13.71 -17.60 12.86
N GLN A 70 12.97 -18.46 13.54
CA GLN A 70 13.17 -19.89 13.41
C GLN A 70 12.54 -20.53 12.18
N THR A 71 11.46 -19.94 11.65
CA THR A 71 10.70 -20.61 10.58
C THR A 71 10.52 -19.77 9.33
N ILE A 72 10.23 -18.49 9.45
CA ILE A 72 9.92 -17.64 8.29
C ILE A 72 11.19 -17.11 7.66
N LEU A 73 12.12 -16.59 8.44
CA LEU A 73 13.38 -16.04 7.93
C LEU A 73 14.21 -17.08 7.15
N PRO A 74 14.42 -18.32 7.62
CA PRO A 74 15.13 -19.33 6.83
C PRO A 74 14.44 -19.67 5.51
N ALA A 75 13.09 -19.72 5.49
CA ALA A 75 12.34 -19.93 4.26
C ALA A 75 12.49 -18.77 3.27
N LEU A 76 12.50 -17.52 3.75
CA LEU A 76 12.74 -16.33 2.94
C LEU A 76 14.19 -16.26 2.41
N GLN A 77 15.16 -16.77 3.17
CA GLN A 77 16.57 -16.84 2.80
C GLN A 77 16.91 -18.04 1.90
N ASN A 78 15.95 -18.94 1.66
CA ASN A 78 16.16 -20.06 0.77
C ASN A 78 16.53 -19.58 -0.65
N LYS A 79 17.60 -20.13 -1.21
CA LYS A 79 18.16 -19.73 -2.52
C LYS A 79 17.15 -19.80 -3.67
N TYR A 80 16.28 -20.79 -3.67
CA TYR A 80 15.25 -20.94 -4.71
C TYR A 80 14.17 -19.85 -4.58
N PHE A 81 13.76 -19.54 -3.33
CA PHE A 81 12.82 -18.47 -3.07
C PHE A 81 13.42 -17.11 -3.47
N GLN A 82 14.66 -16.83 -3.09
CA GLN A 82 15.35 -15.59 -3.47
C GLN A 82 15.50 -15.46 -4.98
N PHE A 83 15.90 -16.54 -5.66
CA PHE A 83 15.96 -16.55 -7.13
C PHE A 83 14.61 -16.22 -7.76
N LEU A 84 13.50 -16.76 -7.23
CA LEU A 84 12.15 -16.47 -7.69
C LEU A 84 11.80 -14.99 -7.47
N MET A 85 12.13 -14.42 -6.31
CA MET A 85 11.85 -13.03 -5.95
C MET A 85 12.67 -12.00 -6.75
N GLN A 86 13.73 -12.40 -7.43
CA GLN A 86 14.47 -11.53 -8.35
C GLN A 86 13.79 -11.40 -9.72
N ARG A 87 12.80 -12.26 -10.01
CA ARG A 87 12.11 -12.27 -11.30
C ARG A 87 11.09 -11.13 -11.38
N ARG A 88 11.25 -10.25 -12.36
CA ARG A 88 10.34 -9.10 -12.62
C ARG A 88 8.88 -9.51 -12.70
N PHE A 89 8.60 -10.64 -13.35
CA PHE A 89 7.26 -11.20 -13.44
C PHE A 89 6.62 -11.45 -12.07
N VAL A 90 7.38 -11.98 -11.09
CA VAL A 90 6.88 -12.22 -9.73
C VAL A 90 6.61 -10.90 -9.03
N LEU A 91 7.55 -9.96 -9.09
CA LEU A 91 7.39 -8.64 -8.48
C LEU A 91 6.21 -7.87 -9.06
N ASN A 92 6.03 -7.91 -10.39
CA ASN A 92 4.87 -7.28 -11.03
C ASN A 92 3.54 -7.89 -10.56
N ARG A 93 3.49 -9.22 -10.33
CA ARG A 93 2.30 -9.89 -9.79
C ARG A 93 2.04 -9.52 -8.32
N LEU A 94 3.04 -9.11 -7.59
CA LEU A 94 2.94 -8.55 -6.25
C LEU A 94 2.62 -7.05 -6.24
N GLY A 95 2.34 -6.47 -7.39
CA GLY A 95 1.91 -5.08 -7.53
C GLY A 95 3.04 -4.06 -7.64
N PHE A 96 4.31 -4.49 -7.76
CA PHE A 96 5.41 -3.55 -7.99
C PHE A 96 5.46 -3.11 -9.44
N SER A 97 5.47 -1.81 -9.68
CA SER A 97 5.73 -1.24 -11.00
C SER A 97 7.22 -1.31 -11.36
N GLN A 98 7.54 -1.20 -12.65
CA GLN A 98 8.93 -1.16 -13.12
C GLN A 98 9.71 0.01 -12.50
N ASN A 99 9.08 1.17 -12.41
CA ASN A 99 9.69 2.35 -11.81
C ASN A 99 9.99 2.12 -10.31
N GLN A 100 9.09 1.48 -9.57
CA GLN A 100 9.29 1.12 -8.19
C GLN A 100 10.45 0.13 -8.02
N ILE A 101 10.51 -0.91 -8.86
CA ILE A 101 11.60 -1.90 -8.85
C ILE A 101 12.95 -1.23 -9.13
N THR A 102 13.02 -0.35 -10.13
CA THR A 102 14.23 0.38 -10.47
C THR A 102 14.67 1.31 -9.33
N ARG A 103 13.74 2.04 -8.73
CA ARG A 103 14.04 2.93 -7.59
C ARG A 103 14.53 2.17 -6.36
N LEU A 104 13.93 1.00 -6.05
CA LEU A 104 14.41 0.16 -4.95
C LEU A 104 15.83 -0.32 -5.17
N LYS A 105 16.16 -0.74 -6.39
CA LYS A 105 17.53 -1.18 -6.74
C LYS A 105 18.54 -0.03 -6.68
N ASN A 106 18.20 1.13 -7.26
CA ASN A 106 19.11 2.27 -7.32
C ASN A 106 19.35 2.92 -5.94
N ALA A 107 18.34 2.94 -5.08
CA ALA A 107 18.44 3.59 -3.77
C ALA A 107 19.40 2.89 -2.82
N ASN A 108 19.65 1.59 -2.99
CA ASN A 108 20.39 0.80 -2.00
C ASN A 108 21.58 0.03 -2.60
N GLN A 109 21.82 0.10 -3.92
CA GLN A 109 22.81 -0.74 -4.63
C GLN A 109 22.70 -2.25 -4.27
N GLU A 110 21.55 -2.65 -3.72
CA GLU A 110 21.31 -3.97 -3.15
C GLU A 110 20.28 -4.74 -3.98
N GLU A 111 20.30 -6.04 -3.81
CA GLU A 111 19.24 -6.91 -4.27
C GLU A 111 17.91 -6.57 -3.58
N ILE A 112 16.79 -6.78 -4.27
CA ILE A 112 15.45 -6.46 -3.74
C ILE A 112 15.09 -7.37 -2.55
N SER A 113 15.55 -8.62 -2.54
CA SER A 113 15.21 -9.61 -1.51
C SER A 113 15.54 -9.16 -0.08
N PRO A 114 16.73 -8.64 0.23
CA PRO A 114 17.03 -8.15 1.59
C PRO A 114 16.07 -7.05 2.05
N ILE A 115 15.73 -6.13 1.15
CA ILE A 115 14.81 -5.03 1.46
C ILE A 115 13.41 -5.56 1.78
N LEU A 116 12.90 -6.50 0.98
CA LEU A 116 11.60 -7.11 1.21
C LEU A 116 11.58 -7.94 2.49
N ILE A 117 12.64 -8.67 2.80
CA ILE A 117 12.80 -9.42 4.06
C ILE A 117 12.76 -8.46 5.25
N GLN A 118 13.53 -7.37 5.20
CA GLN A 118 13.55 -6.37 6.27
C GLN A 118 12.17 -5.74 6.49
N ARG A 119 11.46 -5.38 5.40
CA ARG A 119 10.10 -4.82 5.50
C ARG A 119 9.10 -5.82 6.05
N LEU A 120 9.19 -7.08 5.62
CA LEU A 120 8.34 -8.14 6.13
C LEU A 120 8.63 -8.41 7.61
N ARG A 121 9.90 -8.40 8.00
CA ARG A 121 10.30 -8.51 9.41
C ARG A 121 9.66 -7.40 10.24
N ARG A 122 9.78 -6.14 9.82
CA ARG A 122 9.13 -5.01 10.52
C ARG A 122 7.63 -5.22 10.64
N LEU A 123 6.96 -5.61 9.55
CA LEU A 123 5.52 -5.82 9.56
C LEU A 123 5.10 -6.92 10.54
N LEU A 124 5.90 -7.99 10.66
CA LEU A 124 5.55 -9.20 11.41
C LEU A 124 6.18 -9.28 12.80
N CYS A 125 7.15 -8.41 13.12
CA CYS A 125 7.93 -8.52 14.34
C CYS A 125 7.94 -7.25 15.20
N ASP A 126 7.66 -6.07 14.63
CA ASP A 126 7.67 -4.82 15.40
C ASP A 126 6.30 -4.54 16.05
N PHE A 127 5.25 -5.25 15.64
CA PHE A 127 3.87 -5.03 16.08
C PHE A 127 3.17 -6.33 16.38
N SER A 128 2.26 -6.31 17.36
CA SER A 128 1.39 -7.46 17.62
C SER A 128 0.51 -7.74 16.39
N ILE A 129 0.52 -8.97 15.90
CA ILE A 129 -0.33 -9.38 14.77
C ILE A 129 -1.81 -9.23 15.11
N SER A 130 -2.19 -9.43 16.38
CA SER A 130 -3.57 -9.27 16.83
C SER A 130 -4.11 -7.84 16.66
N GLU A 131 -3.23 -6.84 16.67
CA GLU A 131 -3.57 -5.42 16.52
C GLU A 131 -3.22 -4.85 15.13
N ASN A 132 -2.55 -5.64 14.29
CA ASN A 132 -2.03 -5.19 13.01
C ASN A 132 -2.79 -5.81 11.84
N HIS A 133 -3.80 -5.10 11.34
CA HIS A 133 -4.61 -5.57 10.20
C HIS A 133 -3.81 -5.79 8.92
N PHE A 134 -2.69 -5.08 8.71
CA PHE A 134 -1.81 -5.33 7.56
C PHE A 134 -1.08 -6.67 7.67
N ALA A 135 -0.59 -7.02 8.87
CA ALA A 135 0.00 -8.33 9.11
C ALA A 135 -1.05 -9.43 8.94
N GLN A 136 -2.24 -9.26 9.51
CA GLN A 136 -3.35 -10.21 9.35
C GLN A 136 -3.72 -10.41 7.88
N GLN A 137 -3.77 -9.33 7.09
CA GLN A 137 -4.06 -9.38 5.66
C GLN A 137 -2.97 -10.14 4.88
N VAL A 138 -1.70 -9.91 5.19
CA VAL A 138 -0.58 -10.59 4.54
C VAL A 138 -0.51 -12.07 4.91
N ILE A 139 -0.72 -12.39 6.20
CA ILE A 139 -0.63 -13.76 6.71
C ILE A 139 -1.92 -14.53 6.46
N GLY A 140 -3.08 -13.97 6.85
CA GLY A 140 -4.38 -14.65 6.85
C GLY A 140 -5.23 -14.38 5.63
N GLN A 141 -4.95 -13.33 4.86
CA GLN A 141 -5.78 -12.80 3.77
C GLN A 141 -7.22 -12.50 4.20
N THR A 142 -7.43 -12.22 5.47
CA THR A 142 -8.74 -11.91 6.03
C THR A 142 -8.59 -10.98 7.23
N TYR A 143 -9.62 -10.20 7.49
CA TYR A 143 -9.71 -9.44 8.74
C TYR A 143 -10.37 -10.28 9.82
N GLN A 144 -9.87 -10.18 11.03
CA GLN A 144 -10.52 -10.80 12.22
C GLN A 144 -11.65 -9.89 12.70
N ILE A 145 -12.84 -10.05 12.11
CA ILE A 145 -13.99 -9.17 12.36
C ILE A 145 -14.40 -9.15 13.84
N GLN A 146 -14.16 -10.23 14.58
CA GLN A 146 -14.43 -10.31 16.01
C GLN A 146 -13.54 -9.36 16.82
N GLN A 147 -12.34 -9.05 16.33
CA GLN A 147 -11.39 -8.16 16.98
C GLN A 147 -11.52 -6.75 16.39
N GLN A 148 -12.54 -6.00 16.81
CA GLN A 148 -12.82 -4.65 16.25
C GLN A 148 -11.62 -3.71 16.31
N GLN A 149 -10.77 -3.80 17.33
CA GLN A 149 -9.57 -2.97 17.50
C GLN A 149 -8.50 -3.23 16.44
N SER A 150 -8.49 -4.42 15.84
CA SER A 150 -7.55 -4.77 14.78
C SER A 150 -8.04 -4.38 13.38
N LEU A 151 -9.28 -3.89 13.26
CA LEU A 151 -9.83 -3.48 11.98
C LEU A 151 -9.34 -2.07 11.60
N PRO A 152 -9.17 -1.78 10.29
CA PRO A 152 -9.06 -0.40 9.83
C PRO A 152 -10.21 0.45 10.37
N LEU A 153 -9.95 1.71 10.71
CA LEU A 153 -10.94 2.61 11.29
C LEU A 153 -12.27 2.63 10.52
N TYR A 154 -12.21 2.64 9.20
CA TYR A 154 -13.40 2.67 8.35
C TYR A 154 -14.25 1.39 8.38
N LEU A 155 -13.76 0.29 8.96
CA LEU A 155 -14.49 -0.96 9.16
C LEU A 155 -14.97 -1.15 10.60
N GLN A 156 -14.61 -0.25 11.52
CA GLN A 156 -15.05 -0.30 12.90
C GLN A 156 -16.50 0.17 13.01
N LYS A 157 -17.29 -0.52 13.82
CA LYS A 157 -18.73 -0.24 13.96
C LYS A 157 -19.00 1.19 14.47
N GLU A 158 -18.15 1.68 15.35
CA GLU A 158 -18.26 3.00 15.97
C GLU A 158 -18.05 4.15 14.97
N VAL A 159 -17.22 3.90 13.95
CA VAL A 159 -16.89 4.89 12.91
C VAL A 159 -17.89 4.89 11.76
N PHE A 160 -18.60 3.78 11.55
CA PHE A 160 -19.51 3.61 10.43
C PHE A 160 -20.62 4.67 10.35
N PRO A 161 -21.28 5.10 11.45
CA PRO A 161 -22.29 6.17 11.40
C PRO A 161 -21.72 7.48 10.87
N GLN A 162 -20.49 7.85 11.26
CA GLN A 162 -19.81 9.06 10.78
C GLN A 162 -19.48 8.94 9.29
N LEU A 163 -18.97 7.79 8.83
CA LEU A 163 -18.71 7.56 7.41
C LEU A 163 -19.99 7.70 6.58
N ARG A 164 -21.09 7.14 7.04
CA ARG A 164 -22.39 7.24 6.37
C ARG A 164 -22.86 8.70 6.32
N GLN A 165 -22.72 9.43 7.42
CA GLN A 165 -23.10 10.84 7.50
C GLN A 165 -22.34 11.71 6.50
N TYR A 166 -21.04 11.45 6.30
CA TYR A 166 -20.17 12.27 5.46
C TYR A 166 -19.92 11.70 4.07
N ALA A 167 -20.50 10.55 3.73
CA ALA A 167 -20.30 9.89 2.42
C ALA A 167 -20.69 10.79 1.22
N HIS A 168 -21.68 11.68 1.40
CA HIS A 168 -22.11 12.63 0.38
C HIS A 168 -21.01 13.65 -0.02
N ARG A 169 -19.95 13.82 0.80
CA ARG A 169 -18.81 14.70 0.53
C ARG A 169 -17.76 14.04 -0.37
N VAL A 170 -17.90 12.75 -0.66
CA VAL A 170 -16.95 12.01 -1.51
C VAL A 170 -17.45 12.05 -2.95
N HIS A 171 -16.66 12.67 -3.81
CA HIS A 171 -16.95 12.83 -5.23
C HIS A 171 -15.90 12.04 -6.05
N PRO A 172 -16.20 10.80 -6.48
CA PRO A 172 -15.27 10.02 -7.30
C PRO A 172 -15.21 10.58 -8.73
N HIS A 173 -13.99 10.75 -9.24
CA HIS A 173 -13.74 11.19 -10.60
C HIS A 173 -12.92 10.14 -11.36
N GLN A 174 -13.35 9.76 -12.56
CA GLN A 174 -12.64 8.84 -13.44
C GLN A 174 -11.83 9.62 -14.47
N GLN A 175 -10.74 10.27 -14.01
CA GLN A 175 -9.83 11.03 -14.88
C GLN A 175 -8.43 11.08 -14.26
N ARG A 176 -7.42 11.51 -15.03
CA ARG A 176 -6.09 11.72 -14.48
C ARG A 176 -6.10 12.87 -13.48
N LEU A 177 -5.29 12.77 -12.42
CA LEU A 177 -5.21 13.81 -11.41
C LEU A 177 -4.82 15.17 -12.00
N ILE A 178 -3.91 15.20 -12.97
CA ILE A 178 -3.52 16.44 -13.68
C ILE A 178 -4.73 17.08 -14.35
N ASP A 179 -5.53 16.30 -15.10
CA ASP A 179 -6.69 16.82 -15.83
C ASP A 179 -7.76 17.33 -14.86
N PHE A 180 -7.89 16.68 -13.70
CA PHE A 180 -8.77 17.16 -12.63
C PHE A 180 -8.29 18.49 -12.07
N LEU A 181 -7.01 18.61 -11.75
CA LEU A 181 -6.45 19.83 -11.17
C LEU A 181 -6.53 21.01 -12.14
N GLN A 182 -6.31 20.79 -13.43
CA GLN A 182 -6.44 21.84 -14.46
C GLN A 182 -7.84 22.47 -14.52
N GLN A 183 -8.86 21.75 -14.08
CA GLN A 183 -10.25 22.22 -14.00
C GLN A 183 -10.55 22.97 -12.70
N GLN A 184 -9.67 22.87 -11.69
CA GLN A 184 -9.86 23.55 -10.41
C GLN A 184 -9.40 25.00 -10.47
N SER A 185 -10.05 25.87 -9.68
CA SER A 185 -9.62 27.25 -9.51
C SER A 185 -8.24 27.32 -8.82
N ALA A 186 -7.50 28.40 -9.05
CA ALA A 186 -6.29 28.65 -8.29
C ALA A 186 -6.63 28.79 -6.79
N GLN A 187 -5.71 28.32 -5.93
CA GLN A 187 -5.83 28.45 -4.47
C GLN A 187 -7.13 27.86 -3.88
N SER A 188 -7.64 26.77 -4.45
CA SER A 188 -8.93 26.16 -4.06
C SER A 188 -8.81 24.84 -3.33
N VAL A 189 -7.60 24.29 -3.19
CA VAL A 189 -7.39 22.95 -2.62
C VAL A 189 -6.54 23.05 -1.34
N ASP A 190 -7.11 22.61 -0.22
CA ASP A 190 -6.46 22.66 1.10
C ASP A 190 -5.53 21.50 1.39
N ALA A 191 -5.75 20.34 0.73
CA ALA A 191 -4.94 19.15 0.98
C ALA A 191 -4.86 18.23 -0.24
N PHE A 192 -3.67 17.66 -0.46
CA PHE A 192 -3.39 16.68 -1.49
C PHE A 192 -2.87 15.41 -0.82
N VAL A 193 -3.53 14.28 -1.07
CA VAL A 193 -3.10 12.96 -0.57
C VAL A 193 -2.73 12.11 -1.76
N LEU A 194 -1.43 12.12 -2.12
CA LEU A 194 -0.94 11.50 -3.34
C LEU A 194 -0.59 10.01 -3.19
N GLN A 195 -0.56 9.51 -1.94
CA GLN A 195 -0.14 8.12 -1.69
C GLN A 195 1.20 7.83 -2.40
N ASP A 196 1.29 6.68 -3.08
CA ASP A 196 2.41 6.24 -3.91
C ASP A 196 2.26 6.65 -5.40
N HIS A 197 1.35 7.56 -5.72
CA HIS A 197 1.05 7.97 -7.10
C HIS A 197 2.31 8.43 -7.87
N LEU A 198 3.19 9.18 -7.19
CA LEU A 198 4.43 9.67 -7.81
C LEU A 198 5.41 8.55 -8.20
N ASP A 199 5.31 7.38 -7.57
CA ASP A 199 6.18 6.23 -7.88
C ASP A 199 5.86 5.62 -9.25
N TYR A 200 4.67 5.87 -9.79
CA TYR A 200 4.23 5.37 -11.10
C TYR A 200 4.47 6.36 -12.24
N LEU A 201 4.70 7.64 -11.93
CA LEU A 201 4.82 8.69 -12.93
C LEU A 201 6.25 8.81 -13.49
N HIS A 202 6.33 9.22 -14.76
CA HIS A 202 7.58 9.69 -15.36
C HIS A 202 7.97 11.05 -14.77
N PRO A 203 9.28 11.39 -14.64
CA PRO A 203 9.72 12.66 -14.06
C PRO A 203 9.07 13.91 -14.66
N ASP A 204 8.85 13.95 -15.97
CA ASP A 204 8.19 15.09 -16.63
C ASP A 204 6.73 15.25 -16.20
N HIS A 205 6.02 14.14 -16.02
CA HIS A 205 4.66 14.16 -15.51
C HIS A 205 4.61 14.61 -14.04
N ILE A 206 5.62 14.26 -13.24
CA ILE A 206 5.72 14.75 -11.85
C ILE A 206 5.89 16.26 -11.84
N LYS A 207 6.73 16.81 -12.73
CA LYS A 207 6.93 18.25 -12.86
C LYS A 207 5.62 18.98 -13.22
N THR A 208 4.91 18.50 -14.23
CA THR A 208 3.61 19.07 -14.65
C THR A 208 2.56 18.97 -13.53
N LEU A 209 2.48 17.82 -12.86
CA LEU A 209 1.58 17.64 -11.71
C LEU A 209 1.90 18.63 -10.60
N TRP A 210 3.19 18.85 -10.32
CA TRP A 210 3.58 19.75 -9.26
C TRP A 210 3.28 21.22 -9.58
N GLN A 211 3.36 21.62 -10.85
CA GLN A 211 2.92 22.94 -11.29
C GLN A 211 1.43 23.17 -11.02
N GLU A 212 0.59 22.17 -11.32
CA GLU A 212 -0.84 22.25 -11.04
C GLU A 212 -1.15 22.21 -9.53
N ILE A 213 -0.41 21.41 -8.75
CA ILE A 213 -0.52 21.45 -7.28
C ILE A 213 -0.20 22.84 -6.75
N ASN A 214 0.87 23.47 -7.22
CA ASN A 214 1.24 24.82 -6.80
C ASN A 214 0.14 25.84 -7.14
N ARG A 215 -0.44 25.76 -8.33
CA ARG A 215 -1.51 26.65 -8.79
C ARG A 215 -2.78 26.50 -7.94
N CYS A 216 -3.17 25.26 -7.65
CA CYS A 216 -4.41 24.94 -6.95
C CYS A 216 -4.30 25.03 -5.43
N ALA A 217 -3.08 25.00 -4.86
CA ALA A 217 -2.89 24.96 -3.42
C ALA A 217 -3.35 26.27 -2.77
N ALA A 218 -4.29 26.17 -1.83
CA ALA A 218 -4.68 27.30 -0.99
C ALA A 218 -3.53 27.68 -0.02
N PRO A 219 -3.54 28.90 0.53
CA PRO A 219 -2.58 29.29 1.56
C PRO A 219 -2.60 28.30 2.75
N GLY A 220 -1.44 27.72 3.08
CA GLY A 220 -1.34 26.72 4.15
C GLY A 220 -1.74 25.29 3.75
N ALA A 221 -2.00 25.03 2.48
CA ALA A 221 -2.32 23.70 1.97
C ALA A 221 -1.25 22.66 2.35
N LYS A 222 -1.66 21.41 2.46
CA LYS A 222 -0.80 20.29 2.86
C LYS A 222 -0.70 19.25 1.74
N VAL A 223 0.49 18.72 1.51
CA VAL A 223 0.70 17.59 0.59
C VAL A 223 1.24 16.40 1.37
N LEU A 224 0.50 15.29 1.36
CA LEU A 224 0.94 14.02 1.92
C LEU A 224 1.39 13.10 0.79
N ILE A 225 2.66 12.71 0.82
CA ILE A 225 3.26 11.79 -0.15
C ILE A 225 3.77 10.57 0.61
N ARG A 226 3.45 9.40 0.10
CA ARG A 226 4.08 8.14 0.49
C ARG A 226 4.85 7.62 -0.73
N SER A 227 6.06 7.17 -0.54
CA SER A 227 6.89 6.56 -1.58
C SER A 227 7.49 5.25 -1.08
N LEU A 228 7.70 4.33 -2.00
CA LEU A 228 8.36 3.06 -1.72
C LEU A 228 9.88 3.24 -1.53
N GLY A 229 10.45 4.29 -2.14
CA GLY A 229 11.87 4.64 -2.02
C GLY A 229 12.22 5.33 -0.70
N THR A 230 13.51 5.44 -0.42
CA THR A 230 14.05 6.20 0.73
C THR A 230 14.03 7.71 0.48
N GLN A 231 14.01 8.11 -0.79
CA GLN A 231 13.94 9.51 -1.22
C GLN A 231 12.60 9.78 -1.90
N LEU A 232 12.05 10.96 -1.66
CA LEU A 232 10.85 11.41 -2.36
C LEU A 232 11.17 11.56 -3.86
N PRO A 233 10.27 11.09 -4.74
CA PRO A 233 10.45 11.19 -6.18
C PRO A 233 10.13 12.60 -6.71
N LEU A 234 10.44 13.62 -5.95
CA LEU A 234 10.24 15.02 -6.35
C LEU A 234 11.50 15.56 -7.01
N PRO A 235 11.37 16.26 -8.13
CA PRO A 235 12.49 16.99 -8.71
C PRO A 235 13.06 17.99 -7.69
N GLN A 236 14.38 18.12 -7.63
CA GLN A 236 15.05 19.07 -6.73
C GLN A 236 14.52 20.51 -6.91
N ILE A 237 14.11 20.87 -8.11
CA ILE A 237 13.53 22.16 -8.45
C ILE A 237 12.28 22.50 -7.61
N VAL A 238 11.58 21.50 -7.08
CA VAL A 238 10.41 21.72 -6.21
C VAL A 238 10.79 22.43 -4.90
N PHE A 239 12.01 22.19 -4.42
CA PHE A 239 12.51 22.76 -3.18
C PHE A 239 13.46 23.96 -3.39
N GLN A 240 13.90 24.18 -4.64
CA GLN A 240 14.88 25.20 -5.00
C GLN A 240 14.27 26.43 -5.69
N SER A 241 13.00 26.36 -6.14
CA SER A 241 12.37 27.52 -6.79
C SER A 241 11.95 28.56 -5.75
N THR A 242 12.35 29.80 -5.99
CA THR A 242 11.94 30.97 -5.20
C THR A 242 10.42 31.21 -5.20
N GLU A 243 9.71 30.58 -6.12
CA GLU A 243 8.26 30.69 -6.29
C GLU A 243 7.45 29.67 -5.45
N THR A 244 8.12 28.66 -4.87
CA THR A 244 7.40 27.62 -4.11
C THR A 244 7.77 27.69 -2.64
N ASN A 245 6.81 28.09 -1.82
CA ASN A 245 6.94 28.16 -0.35
C ASN A 245 6.73 26.82 0.37
N TRP A 246 6.91 25.68 -0.33
CA TRP A 246 6.75 24.37 0.30
C TRP A 246 7.85 24.08 1.32
N LYS A 247 7.45 23.75 2.53
CA LYS A 247 8.36 23.36 3.61
C LYS A 247 8.07 21.94 4.03
N THR A 248 9.12 21.15 4.18
CA THR A 248 8.98 19.82 4.79
C THR A 248 8.64 19.98 6.26
N ASN A 249 7.52 19.40 6.69
CA ASN A 249 7.16 19.37 8.10
C ASN A 249 7.96 18.26 8.81
N SER A 250 9.19 18.56 9.22
CA SER A 250 10.10 17.60 9.86
C SER A 250 9.54 17.03 11.16
N LEU A 251 8.88 17.85 11.98
CA LEU A 251 8.27 17.40 13.24
C LEU A 251 7.14 16.41 12.98
N HIS A 252 6.28 16.69 12.01
CA HIS A 252 5.19 15.77 11.64
C HIS A 252 5.72 14.48 11.01
N ASN A 253 6.72 14.60 10.13
CA ASN A 253 7.38 13.43 9.54
C ASN A 253 8.05 12.56 10.61
N GLN A 254 8.72 13.15 11.58
CA GLN A 254 9.33 12.42 12.68
C GLN A 254 8.27 11.78 13.58
N ALA A 255 7.16 12.46 13.86
CA ALA A 255 6.02 11.89 14.58
C ALA A 255 5.40 10.70 13.83
N LEU A 256 5.21 10.81 12.51
CA LEU A 256 4.73 9.71 11.67
C LEU A 256 5.71 8.53 11.65
N GLN A 257 7.02 8.79 11.55
CA GLN A 257 8.05 7.74 11.62
C GLN A 257 8.03 7.06 12.99
N ASN A 258 7.92 7.82 14.08
CA ASN A 258 7.80 7.27 15.43
C ASN A 258 6.52 6.43 15.62
N LEU A 259 5.40 6.86 15.02
CA LEU A 259 4.16 6.08 15.01
C LEU A 259 4.31 4.79 14.22
N ILE A 260 4.98 4.84 13.07
CA ILE A 260 5.33 3.66 12.27
C ILE A 260 6.25 2.74 13.05
N GLN A 261 7.23 3.29 13.80
CA GLN A 261 8.13 2.51 14.65
C GLN A 261 7.42 1.91 15.88
N LYS A 262 6.40 2.59 16.41
CA LYS A 262 5.64 2.14 17.59
C LYS A 262 4.40 1.31 17.25
N GLY A 263 4.16 1.01 15.97
CA GLY A 263 3.02 0.19 15.56
C GLY A 263 1.65 0.85 15.67
N ARG A 264 1.62 2.14 15.86
CA ARG A 264 0.37 2.91 15.90
C ARG A 264 0.18 3.63 14.57
N ARG A 265 -0.68 3.08 13.74
CA ARG A 265 -1.28 3.79 12.60
C ARG A 265 -2.77 3.96 12.85
#